data_5de6d0116cda2f9d48329eeff81533b1
#
_entry.id   5de6d0116cda2f9d48329eeff81533b1
#
_cell.length_a   1.000
_cell.length_b   1.000
_cell.length_c   1.000
_cell.angle_alpha   90.00
_cell.angle_beta   90.00
_cell.angle_gamma   90.00
#
_symmetry.space_group_name_H-M   'P 1'
#
loop_
_entity.id
_entity.type
_entity.pdbx_description
1 polymer ?
#
loop_
_entity_poly.entity_id
_entity_poly.type
_entity_poly.pdbx_seq_one_letter_code
_entity_poly.pdbx_strand_id
1 'polypeptide(L)'
;YLKKHAPQDSWVVVGYDKRFLSEEFAMAVAEILCGAGFHVYLTKEATPTPVISYSVIDKKAVAAVNITASHNPPIDNGFKVRNRYGGAIEPEGLNDIEAFIPDELTQFPSIPYSRAIQDGLIVRFDPAPSYIEHIKKLVDIERIKNAGFKILVDAMWGNGAGWFPGLLNGSKTEVFEIHNIRNPIFPEMSRPEPIRPNIDVGLKKTVELGAD
;
A
#
# COMPACT_ATOMS: atom_id res chain seq x y z
N TYR A 1 4.96 -11.53 18.56
CA TYR A 1 4.02 -12.34 17.80
C TYR A 1 4.73 -13.16 16.73
N LEU A 2 5.37 -12.55 15.69
CA LEU A 2 6.00 -13.28 14.58
C LEU A 2 7.02 -14.33 15.05
N LYS A 3 7.86 -14.02 16.03
CA LYS A 3 8.81 -14.99 16.59
C LYS A 3 8.17 -16.27 17.15
N LYS A 4 6.89 -16.18 17.55
CA LYS A 4 6.13 -17.32 18.07
C LYS A 4 5.43 -18.12 16.96
N HIS A 5 5.08 -17.44 15.84
CA HIS A 5 4.19 -17.99 14.82
C HIS A 5 4.84 -18.22 13.44
N ALA A 6 6.06 -17.75 13.23
CA ALA A 6 6.79 -17.90 11.97
C ALA A 6 8.21 -18.42 12.21
N PRO A 7 8.76 -19.20 11.27
CA PRO A 7 10.18 -19.61 11.33
C PRO A 7 11.11 -18.40 11.34
N GLN A 8 12.29 -18.55 11.92
CA GLN A 8 13.40 -17.60 11.78
C GLN A 8 13.75 -17.43 10.28
N ASP A 9 14.36 -16.31 9.94
CA ASP A 9 14.78 -15.97 8.57
C ASP A 9 13.62 -15.91 7.57
N SER A 10 12.37 -15.89 8.06
CA SER A 10 11.21 -15.70 7.19
C SER A 10 11.15 -14.27 6.65
N TRP A 11 10.51 -14.11 5.50
CA TRP A 11 10.31 -12.82 4.85
C TRP A 11 8.98 -12.17 5.24
N VAL A 12 9.02 -10.87 5.46
CA VAL A 12 7.85 -10.03 5.72
C VAL A 12 7.79 -8.93 4.65
N VAL A 13 6.62 -8.70 4.08
CA VAL A 13 6.41 -7.57 3.17
C VAL A 13 6.11 -6.32 4.00
N VAL A 14 6.75 -5.21 3.68
CA VAL A 14 6.45 -3.89 4.26
C VAL A 14 6.13 -2.93 3.13
N GLY A 15 4.99 -2.26 3.23
CA GLY A 15 4.58 -1.24 2.29
C GLY A 15 3.99 -0.03 3.01
N TYR A 16 3.78 1.05 2.25
CA TYR A 16 3.34 2.33 2.82
C TYR A 16 2.50 3.13 1.82
N ASP A 17 1.78 4.12 2.31
CA ASP A 17 0.99 5.04 1.51
C ASP A 17 1.69 6.39 1.29
N LYS A 18 1.00 7.33 0.63
CA LYS A 18 1.53 8.65 0.28
C LYS A 18 1.44 9.68 1.43
N ARG A 19 1.05 9.28 2.63
CA ARG A 19 0.98 10.17 3.80
C ARG A 19 2.35 10.69 4.22
N PHE A 20 2.32 11.72 5.04
CA PHE A 20 3.54 12.27 5.63
C PHE A 20 4.22 11.20 6.52
N LEU A 21 5.52 11.07 6.40
CA LEU A 21 6.37 10.11 7.14
C LEU A 21 6.03 8.62 6.95
N SER A 22 5.14 8.24 6.01
CA SER A 22 4.81 6.83 5.83
C SER A 22 6.00 5.97 5.40
N GLU A 23 6.89 6.50 4.57
CA GLU A 23 8.11 5.79 4.16
C GLU A 23 9.08 5.62 5.33
N GLU A 24 9.29 6.67 6.11
CA GLU A 24 10.16 6.65 7.29
C GLU A 24 9.66 5.65 8.34
N PHE A 25 8.35 5.61 8.57
CA PHE A 25 7.76 4.60 9.46
C PHE A 25 7.93 3.18 8.92
N ALA A 26 7.76 2.99 7.61
CA ALA A 26 8.00 1.69 6.99
C ALA A 26 9.46 1.24 7.09
N MET A 27 10.42 2.18 6.96
CA MET A 27 11.84 1.90 7.19
C MET A 27 12.12 1.51 8.64
N ALA A 28 11.55 2.22 9.62
CA ALA A 28 11.70 1.89 11.04
C ALA A 28 11.13 0.50 11.35
N VAL A 29 9.97 0.15 10.78
CA VAL A 29 9.41 -1.20 10.90
C VAL A 29 10.38 -2.26 10.33
N ALA A 30 10.97 -1.99 9.17
CA ALA A 30 11.92 -2.90 8.55
C ALA A 30 13.18 -3.11 9.41
N GLU A 31 13.72 -2.06 10.02
CA GLU A 31 14.86 -2.13 10.95
C GLU A 31 14.57 -3.02 12.16
N ILE A 32 13.38 -2.87 12.75
CA ILE A 32 12.93 -3.68 13.90
C ILE A 32 12.71 -5.14 13.50
N LEU A 33 12.08 -5.40 12.35
CA LEU A 33 11.88 -6.76 11.84
C LEU A 33 13.23 -7.46 11.59
N CYS A 34 14.20 -6.77 11.01
CA CYS A 34 15.55 -7.31 10.81
C CYS A 34 16.26 -7.58 12.15
N GLY A 35 16.17 -6.66 13.11
CA GLY A 35 16.68 -6.88 14.47
C GLY A 35 15.99 -8.04 15.20
N ALA A 36 14.77 -8.37 14.83
CA ALA A 36 14.04 -9.51 15.36
C ALA A 36 14.37 -10.84 14.66
N GLY A 37 15.23 -10.84 13.61
CA GLY A 37 15.65 -12.03 12.86
C GLY A 37 14.75 -12.37 11.66
N PHE A 38 14.07 -11.38 11.08
CA PHE A 38 13.31 -11.53 9.85
C PHE A 38 13.96 -10.80 8.69
N HIS A 39 13.67 -11.24 7.47
CA HIS A 39 14.01 -10.51 6.26
C HIS A 39 12.83 -9.67 5.79
N VAL A 40 13.09 -8.58 5.08
CA VAL A 40 12.04 -7.64 4.65
C VAL A 40 12.08 -7.40 3.14
N TYR A 41 10.93 -7.59 2.49
CA TYR A 41 10.63 -7.00 1.20
C TYR A 41 9.96 -5.64 1.43
N LEU A 42 10.69 -4.54 1.19
CA LEU A 42 10.17 -3.18 1.32
C LEU A 42 9.80 -2.62 -0.06
N THR A 43 8.58 -2.12 -0.23
CA THR A 43 8.17 -1.53 -1.52
C THR A 43 9.03 -0.31 -1.85
N LYS A 44 9.39 -0.16 -3.14
CA LYS A 44 10.19 0.99 -3.62
C LYS A 44 9.44 2.30 -3.51
N GLU A 45 8.13 2.24 -3.76
CA GLU A 45 7.25 3.40 -3.80
C GLU A 45 6.03 3.16 -2.92
N ALA A 46 5.31 4.24 -2.61
CA ALA A 46 4.01 4.16 -1.97
C ALA A 46 3.07 3.27 -2.79
N THR A 47 2.48 2.28 -2.16
CA THR A 47 1.84 1.14 -2.83
C THR A 47 0.42 0.93 -2.30
N PRO A 48 -0.58 0.70 -3.18
CA PRO A 48 -1.94 0.40 -2.75
C PRO A 48 -2.04 -0.87 -1.89
N THR A 49 -2.90 -0.83 -0.89
CA THR A 49 -3.12 -1.96 0.02
C THR A 49 -3.34 -3.31 -0.66
N PRO A 50 -4.17 -3.45 -1.73
CA PRO A 50 -4.35 -4.74 -2.39
C PRO A 50 -3.09 -5.27 -3.05
N VAL A 51 -2.20 -4.40 -3.51
CA VAL A 51 -0.91 -4.77 -4.09
C VAL A 51 0.03 -5.31 -3.01
N ILE A 52 0.08 -4.67 -1.84
CA ILE A 52 0.84 -5.15 -0.67
C ILE A 52 0.29 -6.51 -0.21
N SER A 53 -1.03 -6.66 -0.16
CA SER A 53 -1.69 -7.92 0.19
C SER A 53 -1.31 -9.06 -0.78
N TYR A 54 -1.37 -8.80 -2.07
CA TYR A 54 -0.97 -9.78 -3.09
C TYR A 54 0.52 -10.13 -3.00
N SER A 55 1.37 -9.16 -2.67
CA SER A 55 2.82 -9.38 -2.54
C SER A 55 3.18 -10.40 -1.46
N VAL A 56 2.33 -10.59 -0.44
CA VAL A 56 2.54 -11.66 0.56
C VAL A 56 2.55 -13.03 -0.12
N ILE A 57 1.59 -13.28 -1.00
CA ILE A 57 1.47 -14.55 -1.72
C ILE A 57 2.56 -14.66 -2.79
N ASP A 58 2.77 -13.61 -3.58
CA ASP A 58 3.78 -13.56 -4.64
C ASP A 58 5.19 -13.83 -4.12
N LYS A 59 5.55 -13.24 -2.98
CA LYS A 59 6.86 -13.39 -2.33
C LYS A 59 6.94 -14.55 -1.36
N LYS A 60 5.84 -15.29 -1.15
CA LYS A 60 5.75 -16.36 -0.12
C LYS A 60 6.15 -15.85 1.27
N ALA A 61 5.81 -14.60 1.58
CA ALA A 61 6.08 -13.98 2.86
C ALA A 61 5.13 -14.52 3.95
N VAL A 62 5.55 -14.48 5.20
CA VAL A 62 4.75 -14.98 6.34
C VAL A 62 3.71 -13.95 6.82
N ALA A 63 3.90 -12.68 6.48
CA ALA A 63 3.03 -11.57 6.87
C ALA A 63 3.33 -10.33 6.01
N ALA A 64 2.49 -9.29 6.15
CA ALA A 64 2.88 -7.95 5.74
C ALA A 64 2.50 -6.91 6.78
N VAL A 65 3.24 -5.79 6.76
CA VAL A 65 2.91 -4.54 7.42
C VAL A 65 2.61 -3.49 6.36
N ASN A 66 1.50 -2.79 6.52
CA ASN A 66 1.13 -1.67 5.67
C ASN A 66 0.98 -0.41 6.53
N ILE A 67 1.84 0.57 6.30
CA ILE A 67 1.79 1.88 6.94
C ILE A 67 0.78 2.74 6.21
N THR A 68 -0.38 2.92 6.81
CA THR A 68 -1.51 3.67 6.25
C THR A 68 -2.61 3.92 7.29
N ALA A 69 -3.20 5.09 7.26
CA ALA A 69 -4.43 5.40 7.98
C ALA A 69 -5.67 5.39 7.06
N SER A 70 -5.60 4.73 5.90
CA SER A 70 -6.73 4.58 4.96
C SER A 70 -7.30 5.94 4.51
N HIS A 71 -8.56 6.25 4.87
CA HIS A 71 -9.27 7.49 4.54
C HIS A 71 -9.33 8.50 5.71
N ASN A 72 -8.53 8.32 6.74
CA ASN A 72 -8.48 9.24 7.87
C ASN A 72 -7.90 10.62 7.48
N PRO A 73 -8.08 11.65 8.30
CA PRO A 73 -7.46 12.97 8.09
C PRO A 73 -5.95 12.90 7.84
N PRO A 74 -5.35 13.94 7.22
CA PRO A 74 -3.93 13.94 6.84
C PRO A 74 -2.95 13.85 8.02
N ILE A 75 -3.39 14.25 9.22
CA ILE A 75 -2.58 14.19 10.45
C ILE A 75 -2.40 12.78 10.99
N ASP A 76 -3.26 11.84 10.56
CA ASP A 76 -3.22 10.46 11.03
C ASP A 76 -2.26 9.64 10.17
N ASN A 77 -1.64 8.66 10.81
CA ASN A 77 -1.01 7.52 10.16
C ASN A 77 -1.43 6.23 10.89
N GLY A 78 -1.04 5.06 10.39
CA GLY A 78 -1.49 3.81 10.99
C GLY A 78 -0.63 2.62 10.62
N PHE A 79 -0.80 1.56 11.38
CA PHE A 79 -0.07 0.32 11.26
C PHE A 79 -1.08 -0.82 11.07
N LYS A 80 -1.08 -1.45 9.88
CA LYS A 80 -1.99 -2.55 9.55
C LYS A 80 -1.21 -3.81 9.25
N VAL A 81 -1.63 -4.91 9.86
CA VAL A 81 -1.00 -6.22 9.66
C VAL A 81 -1.81 -7.07 8.68
N ARG A 82 -1.11 -7.78 7.80
CA ARG A 82 -1.67 -8.80 6.92
C ARG A 82 -1.15 -10.17 7.31
N ASN A 83 -2.03 -11.15 7.27
CA ASN A 83 -1.68 -12.54 7.50
C ASN A 83 -0.94 -13.14 6.29
N ARG A 84 -0.45 -14.37 6.40
CA ARG A 84 0.28 -15.07 5.33
C ARG A 84 -0.51 -15.32 4.04
N TYR A 85 -1.81 -15.09 4.05
CA TYR A 85 -2.67 -15.19 2.87
C TYR A 85 -2.95 -13.81 2.24
N GLY A 86 -2.33 -12.74 2.74
CA GLY A 86 -2.53 -11.37 2.27
C GLY A 86 -3.81 -10.71 2.80
N GLY A 87 -4.65 -11.43 3.55
CA GLY A 87 -5.84 -10.89 4.20
C GLY A 87 -5.51 -10.02 5.42
N ALA A 88 -6.51 -9.28 5.91
CA ALA A 88 -6.41 -8.67 7.23
C ALA A 88 -6.21 -9.77 8.28
N ILE A 89 -5.46 -9.46 9.32
CA ILE A 89 -5.37 -10.37 10.46
C ILE A 89 -6.72 -10.39 11.18
N GLU A 90 -7.11 -11.58 11.63
CA GLU A 90 -8.36 -11.77 12.39
C GLU A 90 -8.29 -11.05 13.75
N PRO A 91 -9.45 -10.67 14.35
CA PRO A 91 -9.49 -9.97 15.64
C PRO A 91 -8.69 -10.67 16.76
N GLU A 92 -8.74 -12.00 16.82
CA GLU A 92 -7.98 -12.79 17.78
C GLU A 92 -6.47 -12.63 17.58
N GLY A 93 -6.01 -12.60 16.32
CA GLY A 93 -4.62 -12.36 15.98
C GLY A 93 -4.16 -10.93 16.30
N LEU A 94 -5.05 -9.92 16.20
CA LEU A 94 -4.75 -8.56 16.66
C LEU A 94 -4.60 -8.52 18.17
N ASN A 95 -5.52 -9.11 18.91
CA ASN A 95 -5.44 -9.22 20.37
C ASN A 95 -4.14 -9.92 20.82
N ASP A 96 -3.74 -10.97 20.10
CA ASP A 96 -2.47 -11.66 20.36
C ASP A 96 -1.26 -10.74 20.11
N ILE A 97 -1.28 -9.90 19.07
CA ILE A 97 -0.21 -8.94 18.82
C ILE A 97 -0.18 -7.89 19.92
N GLU A 98 -1.33 -7.33 20.27
CA GLU A 98 -1.47 -6.29 21.31
C GLU A 98 -0.99 -6.77 22.67
N ALA A 99 -1.22 -8.04 23.00
CA ALA A 99 -0.75 -8.65 24.25
C ALA A 99 0.80 -8.70 24.36
N PHE A 100 1.53 -8.53 23.27
CA PHE A 100 3.00 -8.42 23.29
C PHE A 100 3.50 -6.97 23.37
N ILE A 101 2.62 -5.98 23.33
CA ILE A 101 3.01 -4.57 23.48
C ILE A 101 3.27 -4.31 24.97
N PRO A 102 4.50 -3.95 25.37
CA PRO A 102 4.79 -3.68 26.77
C PRO A 102 4.18 -2.35 27.21
N ASP A 103 3.82 -2.26 28.48
CA ASP A 103 3.27 -1.03 29.09
C ASP A 103 4.29 0.14 29.09
N GLU A 104 5.58 -0.19 29.11
CA GLU A 104 6.65 0.79 29.05
C GLU A 104 7.48 0.66 27.78
N LEU A 105 7.96 1.81 27.26
CA LEU A 105 8.87 1.82 26.11
C LEU A 105 10.18 1.12 26.50
N THR A 106 10.44 0.00 25.84
CA THR A 106 11.68 -0.75 25.99
C THR A 106 12.56 -0.58 24.74
N GLN A 107 13.85 -0.82 24.86
CA GLN A 107 14.73 -0.90 23.70
C GLN A 107 14.47 -2.22 22.97
N PHE A 108 14.15 -2.11 21.68
CA PHE A 108 14.00 -3.28 20.83
C PHE A 108 15.25 -3.47 19.98
N PRO A 109 15.68 -4.72 19.71
CA PRO A 109 16.72 -5.00 18.74
C PRO A 109 16.34 -4.39 17.38
N SER A 110 17.23 -3.62 16.80
CA SER A 110 17.08 -3.05 15.45
C SER A 110 18.39 -3.15 14.70
N ILE A 111 18.32 -3.26 13.39
CA ILE A 111 19.48 -3.16 12.50
C ILE A 111 19.29 -1.90 11.67
N PRO A 112 20.24 -0.94 11.69
CA PRO A 112 20.11 0.28 10.91
C PRO A 112 19.84 -0.01 9.43
N TYR A 113 18.94 0.75 8.81
CA TYR A 113 18.46 0.55 7.45
C TYR A 113 19.59 0.36 6.43
N SER A 114 20.61 1.24 6.46
CA SER A 114 21.74 1.14 5.55
C SER A 114 22.52 -0.18 5.70
N ARG A 115 22.67 -0.65 6.93
CA ARG A 115 23.35 -1.92 7.23
C ARG A 115 22.50 -3.10 6.78
N ALA A 116 21.19 -3.07 7.05
CA ALA A 116 20.27 -4.14 6.65
C ALA A 116 20.16 -4.29 5.11
N ILE A 117 20.23 -3.19 4.35
CA ILE A 117 20.34 -3.22 2.87
C ILE A 117 21.66 -3.87 2.43
N GLN A 118 22.79 -3.46 3.02
CA GLN A 118 24.11 -4.01 2.67
C GLN A 118 24.20 -5.52 2.93
N ASP A 119 23.61 -5.96 4.02
CA ASP A 119 23.61 -7.38 4.43
C ASP A 119 22.52 -8.21 3.71
N GLY A 120 21.72 -7.59 2.84
CA GLY A 120 20.63 -8.27 2.10
C GLY A 120 19.42 -8.65 2.96
N LEU A 121 19.31 -8.13 4.18
CA LEU A 121 18.18 -8.35 5.08
C LEU A 121 16.94 -7.57 4.65
N ILE A 122 17.13 -6.40 4.01
CA ILE A 122 16.08 -5.62 3.37
C ILE A 122 16.31 -5.61 1.86
N VAL A 123 15.29 -5.99 1.12
CA VAL A 123 15.27 -5.93 -0.36
C VAL A 123 14.18 -4.96 -0.80
N ARG A 124 14.57 -3.85 -1.44
CA ARG A 124 13.60 -2.94 -2.09
C ARG A 124 13.10 -3.58 -3.38
N PHE A 125 11.77 -3.66 -3.55
CA PHE A 125 11.17 -4.28 -4.72
C PHE A 125 10.01 -3.44 -5.29
N ASP A 126 9.75 -3.61 -6.58
CA ASP A 126 8.58 -3.07 -7.26
C ASP A 126 7.52 -4.18 -7.35
N PRO A 127 6.37 -4.04 -6.66
CA PRO A 127 5.31 -5.04 -6.72
C PRO A 127 4.39 -4.89 -7.94
N ALA A 128 4.46 -3.78 -8.69
CA ALA A 128 3.51 -3.47 -9.76
C ALA A 128 3.52 -4.50 -10.89
N PRO A 129 4.66 -4.97 -11.43
CA PRO A 129 4.65 -5.91 -12.55
C PRO A 129 3.94 -7.22 -12.24
N SER A 130 4.22 -7.85 -11.10
CA SER A 130 3.61 -9.13 -10.73
C SER A 130 2.11 -8.98 -10.43
N TYR A 131 1.70 -7.87 -9.80
CA TYR A 131 0.31 -7.58 -9.54
C TYR A 131 -0.48 -7.33 -10.83
N ILE A 132 0.06 -6.54 -11.76
CA ILE A 132 -0.54 -6.28 -13.07
C ILE A 132 -0.74 -7.58 -13.86
N GLU A 133 0.26 -8.45 -13.89
CA GLU A 133 0.14 -9.75 -14.54
C GLU A 133 -0.92 -10.65 -13.86
N HIS A 134 -1.08 -10.53 -12.55
CA HIS A 134 -2.15 -11.22 -11.86
C HIS A 134 -3.54 -10.67 -12.23
N ILE A 135 -3.70 -9.34 -12.27
CA ILE A 135 -4.96 -8.69 -12.66
C ILE A 135 -5.36 -9.07 -14.09
N LYS A 136 -4.41 -9.11 -15.02
CA LYS A 136 -4.68 -9.52 -16.42
C LYS A 136 -5.22 -10.95 -16.54
N LYS A 137 -4.97 -11.82 -15.57
CA LYS A 137 -5.54 -13.19 -15.53
C LYS A 137 -6.98 -13.21 -15.03
N LEU A 138 -7.38 -12.19 -14.28
CA LEU A 138 -8.71 -12.09 -13.66
C LEU A 138 -9.68 -11.23 -14.47
N VAL A 139 -9.14 -10.23 -15.20
CA VAL A 139 -9.90 -9.21 -15.91
C VAL A 139 -9.41 -9.13 -17.35
N ASP A 140 -10.34 -9.11 -18.30
CA ASP A 140 -10.03 -8.88 -19.71
C ASP A 140 -9.71 -7.39 -19.95
N ILE A 141 -8.48 -7.01 -19.65
CA ILE A 141 -7.98 -5.63 -19.79
C ILE A 141 -8.04 -5.18 -21.25
N GLU A 142 -7.74 -6.05 -22.21
CA GLU A 142 -7.76 -5.67 -23.63
C GLU A 142 -9.18 -5.36 -24.12
N ARG A 143 -10.19 -6.04 -23.62
CA ARG A 143 -11.59 -5.71 -23.89
C ARG A 143 -11.94 -4.31 -23.39
N ILE A 144 -11.54 -3.95 -22.16
CA ILE A 144 -11.76 -2.62 -21.58
C ILE A 144 -11.02 -1.56 -22.39
N LYS A 145 -9.76 -1.78 -22.73
CA LYS A 145 -8.95 -0.86 -23.53
C LYS A 145 -9.57 -0.56 -24.88
N ASN A 146 -10.22 -1.55 -25.50
CA ASN A 146 -10.84 -1.43 -26.81
C ASN A 146 -12.29 -0.97 -26.78
N ALA A 147 -12.91 -0.80 -25.61
CA ALA A 147 -14.31 -0.41 -25.47
C ALA A 147 -14.59 1.05 -25.83
N GLY A 148 -13.55 1.92 -25.79
CA GLY A 148 -13.68 3.34 -26.16
C GLY A 148 -14.29 4.18 -25.05
N PHE A 149 -14.15 3.77 -23.79
CA PHE A 149 -14.57 4.56 -22.64
C PHE A 149 -13.72 5.79 -22.43
N LYS A 150 -14.34 6.82 -21.89
CA LYS A 150 -13.67 7.98 -21.32
C LYS A 150 -13.85 7.96 -19.81
N ILE A 151 -12.79 7.63 -19.08
CA ILE A 151 -12.81 7.37 -17.66
C ILE A 151 -12.14 8.51 -16.92
N LEU A 152 -12.78 9.04 -15.88
CA LEU A 152 -12.14 9.93 -14.92
C LEU A 152 -11.86 9.14 -13.62
N VAL A 153 -10.63 9.20 -13.16
CA VAL A 153 -10.19 8.66 -11.88
C VAL A 153 -9.84 9.80 -10.95
N ASP A 154 -10.47 9.84 -9.79
CA ASP A 154 -10.05 10.72 -8.70
C ASP A 154 -9.20 9.91 -7.72
N ALA A 155 -7.91 10.15 -7.73
CA ALA A 155 -6.97 9.44 -6.85
C ALA A 155 -6.98 9.97 -5.41
N MET A 156 -7.70 11.06 -5.12
CA MET A 156 -7.79 11.69 -3.79
C MET A 156 -6.42 11.83 -3.11
N TRP A 157 -5.40 12.22 -3.87
CA TRP A 157 -3.99 12.36 -3.45
C TRP A 157 -3.34 11.04 -2.96
N GLY A 158 -4.03 9.90 -3.18
CA GLY A 158 -3.66 8.58 -2.66
C GLY A 158 -2.88 7.70 -3.63
N ASN A 159 -2.76 6.44 -3.24
CA ASN A 159 -1.94 5.43 -3.94
C ASN A 159 -2.57 4.90 -5.24
N GLY A 160 -3.84 5.24 -5.54
CA GLY A 160 -4.50 4.87 -6.79
C GLY A 160 -3.96 5.59 -8.03
N ALA A 161 -3.25 6.70 -7.83
CA ALA A 161 -2.69 7.52 -8.91
C ALA A 161 -1.74 6.72 -9.81
N GLY A 162 -1.94 6.83 -11.12
CA GLY A 162 -1.11 6.20 -12.15
C GLY A 162 -1.49 4.75 -12.50
N TRP A 163 -2.25 4.06 -11.68
CA TRP A 163 -2.57 2.63 -11.91
C TRP A 163 -3.53 2.42 -13.07
N PHE A 164 -4.63 3.18 -13.12
CA PHE A 164 -5.61 3.05 -14.20
C PHE A 164 -5.06 3.52 -15.56
N PRO A 165 -4.40 4.69 -15.68
CA PRO A 165 -3.75 5.06 -16.93
C PRO A 165 -2.71 4.03 -17.38
N GLY A 166 -1.90 3.53 -16.46
CA GLY A 166 -0.89 2.49 -16.75
C GLY A 166 -1.47 1.19 -17.27
N LEU A 167 -2.69 0.83 -16.83
CA LEU A 167 -3.38 -0.39 -17.27
C LEU A 167 -4.16 -0.20 -18.58
N LEU A 168 -4.83 0.93 -18.76
CA LEU A 168 -5.91 1.09 -19.74
C LEU A 168 -5.58 2.03 -20.90
N ASN A 169 -4.65 2.98 -20.76
CA ASN A 169 -4.28 3.88 -21.85
C ASN A 169 -3.54 3.13 -23.00
N GLY A 170 -3.52 3.75 -24.13
CA GLY A 170 -2.80 3.27 -25.32
C GLY A 170 -3.68 2.46 -26.29
N SER A 171 -5.00 2.60 -26.20
CA SER A 171 -5.98 2.07 -27.14
C SER A 171 -7.16 3.05 -27.29
N LYS A 172 -8.39 2.56 -27.43
CA LYS A 172 -9.58 3.42 -27.62
C LYS A 172 -10.08 4.05 -26.31
N THR A 173 -9.88 3.39 -25.18
CA THR A 173 -10.24 3.90 -23.86
C THR A 173 -9.22 4.93 -23.42
N GLU A 174 -9.71 6.07 -22.93
CA GLU A 174 -8.91 7.18 -22.40
C GLU A 174 -9.14 7.31 -20.90
N VAL A 175 -8.06 7.45 -20.13
CA VAL A 175 -8.14 7.64 -18.67
C VAL A 175 -7.55 8.99 -18.31
N PHE A 176 -8.34 9.78 -17.62
CA PHE A 176 -7.96 11.07 -17.04
C PHE A 176 -7.85 10.93 -15.52
N GLU A 177 -6.90 11.60 -14.92
CA GLU A 177 -6.76 11.58 -13.46
C GLU A 177 -6.77 12.99 -12.89
N ILE A 178 -7.41 13.12 -11.71
CA ILE A 178 -7.31 14.29 -10.85
C ILE A 178 -6.76 13.87 -9.48
N HIS A 179 -6.24 14.83 -8.73
CA HIS A 179 -5.60 14.63 -7.43
C HIS A 179 -4.55 13.49 -7.42
N ASN A 180 -3.81 13.36 -8.53
CA ASN A 180 -2.88 12.26 -8.80
C ASN A 180 -1.41 12.56 -8.40
N ILE A 181 -1.11 13.79 -8.00
CA ILE A 181 0.21 14.19 -7.49
C ILE A 181 0.25 13.95 -5.98
N ARG A 182 1.39 13.48 -5.46
CA ARG A 182 1.54 13.31 -4.01
C ARG A 182 1.36 14.65 -3.29
N ASN A 183 0.37 14.73 -2.43
CA ASN A 183 0.19 15.84 -1.50
C ASN A 183 -0.37 15.32 -0.17
N PRO A 184 0.47 15.17 0.87
CA PRO A 184 0.08 14.51 2.11
C PRO A 184 -0.87 15.33 3.00
N ILE A 185 -1.17 16.58 2.64
CA ILE A 185 -2.16 17.39 3.37
C ILE A 185 -3.58 17.28 2.78
N PHE A 186 -3.77 16.53 1.68
CA PHE A 186 -5.04 16.32 1.00
C PHE A 186 -5.83 17.62 0.78
N PRO A 187 -5.31 18.58 -0.04
CA PRO A 187 -5.98 19.85 -0.27
C PRO A 187 -7.45 19.65 -0.65
N GLU A 188 -8.31 20.57 -0.20
CA GLU A 188 -9.75 20.59 -0.48
C GLU A 188 -10.56 19.45 0.21
N MET A 189 -9.89 18.54 0.92
CA MET A 189 -10.53 17.42 1.62
C MET A 189 -10.13 17.39 3.09
N SER A 190 -11.08 17.29 3.98
CA SER A 190 -10.78 17.05 5.40
C SER A 190 -10.22 15.65 5.63
N ARG A 191 -10.59 14.71 4.74
CA ARG A 191 -10.11 13.33 4.65
C ARG A 191 -10.40 12.78 3.25
N PRO A 192 -9.57 11.89 2.70
CA PRO A 192 -9.71 11.36 1.34
C PRO A 192 -10.76 10.23 1.31
N GLU A 193 -12.00 10.57 1.60
CA GLU A 193 -13.13 9.66 1.58
C GLU A 193 -14.07 10.01 0.42
N PRO A 194 -14.55 9.03 -0.39
CA PRO A 194 -15.34 9.28 -1.59
C PRO A 194 -16.81 9.62 -1.27
N ILE A 195 -17.01 10.65 -0.46
CA ILE A 195 -18.31 11.22 -0.07
C ILE A 195 -18.33 12.71 -0.36
N ARG A 196 -19.53 13.33 -0.41
CA ARG A 196 -19.65 14.78 -0.52
C ARG A 196 -19.11 15.47 0.75
N PRO A 197 -18.44 16.62 0.61
CA PRO A 197 -18.15 17.37 -0.64
C PRO A 197 -16.93 16.87 -1.44
N ASN A 198 -16.17 15.91 -0.93
CA ASN A 198 -14.86 15.49 -1.50
C ASN A 198 -14.96 15.05 -2.97
N ILE A 199 -16.08 14.40 -3.37
CA ILE A 199 -16.29 13.96 -4.75
C ILE A 199 -16.82 15.05 -5.69
N ASP A 200 -17.19 16.23 -5.20
CA ASP A 200 -17.86 17.25 -6.03
C ASP A 200 -16.97 17.76 -7.17
N VAL A 201 -15.67 17.88 -6.95
CA VAL A 201 -14.70 18.24 -8.00
C VAL A 201 -14.66 17.16 -9.07
N GLY A 202 -14.60 15.89 -8.70
CA GLY A 202 -14.65 14.77 -9.62
C GLY A 202 -15.94 14.72 -10.44
N LEU A 203 -17.09 14.87 -9.79
CA LEU A 203 -18.40 14.90 -10.48
C LEU A 203 -18.49 16.03 -11.51
N LYS A 204 -18.04 17.23 -11.15
CA LYS A 204 -17.99 18.36 -12.09
C LYS A 204 -17.07 18.05 -13.27
N LYS A 205 -15.88 17.51 -13.00
CA LYS A 205 -14.90 17.18 -14.02
C LYS A 205 -15.38 16.08 -14.98
N THR A 206 -16.13 15.10 -14.47
CA THR A 206 -16.78 14.05 -15.27
C THR A 206 -17.68 14.64 -16.33
N VAL A 207 -18.54 15.60 -15.93
CA VAL A 207 -19.45 16.31 -16.86
C VAL A 207 -18.67 17.15 -17.88
N GLU A 208 -17.66 17.91 -17.43
CA GLU A 208 -16.83 18.74 -18.32
C GLU A 208 -16.10 17.93 -19.39
N LEU A 209 -15.63 16.74 -19.04
CA LEU A 209 -14.92 15.85 -19.96
C LEU A 209 -15.88 15.05 -20.85
N GLY A 210 -17.16 14.99 -20.50
CA GLY A 210 -18.11 14.05 -21.12
C GLY A 210 -17.63 12.60 -20.88
N ALA A 211 -17.19 12.29 -19.67
CA ALA A 211 -16.79 10.94 -19.30
C ALA A 211 -18.03 10.05 -19.04
N ASP A 212 -17.87 8.71 -19.28
CA ASP A 212 -18.92 7.71 -19.17
C ASP A 212 -19.31 7.38 -17.72
#